data_cbd1e4fdbaad1b1939820cd283503a27
#
_entry.id   cbd1e4fdbaad1b1939820cd283503a27
#
_cell.length_a   1.000
_cell.length_b   1.000
_cell.length_c   1.000
_cell.angle_alpha   90.00
_cell.angle_beta   90.00
_cell.angle_gamma   90.00
#
_symmetry.space_group_name_H-M   'P 1'
#
loop_
_entity.id
_entity.type
_entity.pdbx_description
1 polymer ?
#
loop_
_entity_poly.entity_id
_entity_poly.type
_entity_poly.pdbx_seq_one_letter_code
_entity_poly.pdbx_strand_id
1 'polypeptide(L)'
;MKILILGAGRVGSSLAEMLVIDKSDVTVVDTDGEALAKLQERFDLRTVTGTATSLEVLEEAGAEDADMMVAVTANDEINLVACKLAFQKFNVPQRIARTRSTQWLNFPDLLSEEGFAVDKLISPEASVTALIRRLIQTPEALQVTEFANGIVTMLAVIAHRGGLLVSHPISDLKDHLPTVDCRIVSVYRRGVALFPEAATNIEVGDEVFVLVATENVSQVLRELRQIESPVRRVMIAGGGNVGVRVAQAISDTMTPKLIDHNKVRCEKIANFLENKALVIYGDATDEALLTEENVADVDMFVALTNDDENNIMSALLAKRLGARRVMSLINRKAYAELV
;
A
#
# COMPACT_ATOMS: atom_id res chain seq x y z
N MET A 1 -12.43 22.63 8.43
CA MET A 1 -11.02 22.85 8.11
C MET A 1 -10.92 23.26 6.65
N LYS A 2 -10.17 24.33 6.32
CA LYS A 2 -9.93 24.75 4.93
C LYS A 2 -8.69 24.03 4.38
N ILE A 3 -8.86 23.24 3.36
CA ILE A 3 -7.78 22.39 2.82
C ILE A 3 -7.54 22.71 1.35
N LEU A 4 -6.30 23.02 1.04
CA LEU A 4 -5.83 23.26 -0.33
C LEU A 4 -5.11 22.01 -0.87
N ILE A 5 -5.64 21.44 -1.94
CA ILE A 5 -5.04 20.27 -2.60
C ILE A 5 -4.43 20.73 -3.93
N LEU A 6 -3.15 20.44 -4.14
CA LEU A 6 -2.43 20.71 -5.38
C LEU A 6 -2.24 19.43 -6.16
N GLY A 7 -2.99 19.28 -7.25
CA GLY A 7 -3.04 18.10 -8.12
C GLY A 7 -4.39 17.39 -8.09
N ALA A 8 -5.07 17.31 -9.23
CA ALA A 8 -6.35 16.62 -9.44
C ALA A 8 -6.18 15.19 -10.02
N GLY A 9 -4.98 14.62 -9.93
CA GLY A 9 -4.72 13.24 -10.31
C GLY A 9 -5.39 12.23 -9.36
N ARG A 10 -5.16 10.93 -9.56
CA ARG A 10 -5.81 9.85 -8.77
C ARG A 10 -5.75 10.09 -7.26
N VAL A 11 -4.59 10.46 -6.73
CA VAL A 11 -4.42 10.68 -5.29
C VAL A 11 -5.19 11.91 -4.82
N GLY A 12 -5.04 13.05 -5.53
CA GLY A 12 -5.71 14.29 -5.14
C GLY A 12 -7.23 14.20 -5.26
N SER A 13 -7.75 13.56 -6.31
CA SER A 13 -9.19 13.34 -6.48
C SER A 13 -9.78 12.47 -5.37
N SER A 14 -9.12 11.36 -5.04
CA SER A 14 -9.58 10.48 -3.94
C SER A 14 -9.50 11.18 -2.58
N LEU A 15 -8.47 11.98 -2.35
CA LEU A 15 -8.34 12.76 -1.13
C LEU A 15 -9.43 13.84 -1.03
N ALA A 16 -9.69 14.56 -2.13
CA ALA A 16 -10.76 15.57 -2.19
C ALA A 16 -12.13 14.94 -1.87
N GLU A 17 -12.45 13.79 -2.46
CA GLU A 17 -13.68 13.04 -2.18
C GLU A 17 -13.82 12.72 -0.69
N MET A 18 -12.79 12.15 -0.08
CA MET A 18 -12.82 11.79 1.35
C MET A 18 -13.00 13.02 2.25
N LEU A 19 -12.29 14.11 1.97
CA LEU A 19 -12.33 15.32 2.79
C LEU A 19 -13.64 16.08 2.66
N VAL A 20 -14.28 16.06 1.49
CA VAL A 20 -15.63 16.63 1.30
C VAL A 20 -16.67 15.81 2.09
N ILE A 21 -16.58 14.48 2.08
CA ILE A 21 -17.44 13.61 2.90
C ILE A 21 -17.29 13.94 4.38
N ASP A 22 -16.06 14.24 4.84
CA ASP A 22 -15.76 14.66 6.21
C ASP A 22 -16.12 16.14 6.50
N LYS A 23 -16.84 16.80 5.56
CA LYS A 23 -17.31 18.20 5.68
C LYS A 23 -16.19 19.22 5.83
N SER A 24 -15.04 18.99 5.24
CA SER A 24 -13.98 19.98 5.09
C SER A 24 -14.26 20.89 3.89
N ASP A 25 -13.82 22.14 3.97
CA ASP A 25 -13.84 23.11 2.87
C ASP A 25 -12.62 22.87 1.99
N VAL A 26 -12.83 22.32 0.79
CA VAL A 26 -11.76 21.83 -0.09
C VAL A 26 -11.64 22.67 -1.34
N THR A 27 -10.43 23.17 -1.60
CA THR A 27 -10.05 23.79 -2.88
C THR A 27 -9.03 22.90 -3.59
N VAL A 28 -9.24 22.60 -4.87
CA VAL A 28 -8.32 21.80 -5.69
C VAL A 28 -7.70 22.64 -6.80
N VAL A 29 -6.39 22.60 -6.94
CA VAL A 29 -5.63 23.26 -8.01
C VAL A 29 -5.02 22.23 -8.95
N ASP A 30 -5.21 22.37 -10.25
CA ASP A 30 -4.54 21.57 -11.28
C ASP A 30 -4.42 22.37 -12.57
N THR A 31 -3.49 21.98 -13.43
CA THR A 31 -3.38 22.53 -14.80
C THR A 31 -4.39 21.92 -15.75
N ASP A 32 -4.97 20.77 -15.42
CA ASP A 32 -5.99 20.06 -16.20
C ASP A 32 -7.40 20.51 -15.78
N GLY A 33 -7.94 21.48 -16.55
CA GLY A 33 -9.31 21.99 -16.33
C GLY A 33 -10.41 20.96 -16.51
N GLU A 34 -10.21 19.91 -17.34
CA GLU A 34 -11.21 18.86 -17.52
C GLU A 34 -11.27 17.94 -16.29
N ALA A 35 -10.12 17.62 -15.70
CA ALA A 35 -10.06 16.86 -14.46
C ALA A 35 -10.74 17.61 -13.32
N LEU A 36 -10.51 18.93 -13.23
CA LEU A 36 -11.16 19.80 -12.23
C LEU A 36 -12.67 19.89 -12.42
N ALA A 37 -13.14 20.05 -13.67
CA ALA A 37 -14.59 20.08 -13.96
C ALA A 37 -15.29 18.79 -13.54
N LYS A 38 -14.70 17.62 -13.81
CA LYS A 38 -15.23 16.33 -13.37
C LYS A 38 -15.34 16.18 -11.86
N LEU A 39 -14.39 16.78 -11.12
CA LEU A 39 -14.46 16.79 -9.66
C LEU A 39 -15.58 17.68 -9.15
N GLN A 40 -15.75 18.88 -9.75
CA GLN A 40 -16.76 19.84 -9.36
C GLN A 40 -18.18 19.39 -9.71
N GLU A 41 -18.36 18.58 -10.77
CA GLU A 41 -19.64 17.93 -11.09
C GLU A 41 -20.08 16.90 -10.05
N ARG A 42 -19.14 16.28 -9.36
CA ARG A 42 -19.39 15.18 -8.42
C ARG A 42 -19.43 15.62 -6.95
N PHE A 43 -18.69 16.67 -6.63
CA PHE A 43 -18.47 17.08 -5.24
C PHE A 43 -18.61 18.60 -5.08
N ASP A 44 -19.12 19.01 -3.95
CA ASP A 44 -19.18 20.43 -3.57
C ASP A 44 -17.80 20.89 -3.07
N LEU A 45 -16.98 21.35 -4.02
CA LEU A 45 -15.63 21.85 -3.77
C LEU A 45 -15.28 22.98 -4.75
N ARG A 46 -14.30 23.78 -4.36
CA ARG A 46 -13.76 24.84 -5.22
C ARG A 46 -12.62 24.31 -6.08
N THR A 47 -12.54 24.77 -7.32
CA THR A 47 -11.43 24.45 -8.22
C THR A 47 -10.77 25.72 -8.76
N VAL A 48 -9.46 25.67 -8.95
CA VAL A 48 -8.67 26.74 -9.59
C VAL A 48 -7.74 26.10 -10.63
N THR A 49 -7.80 26.58 -11.86
CA THR A 49 -6.97 26.06 -12.93
C THR A 49 -5.65 26.82 -13.00
N GLY A 50 -4.52 26.12 -12.81
CA GLY A 50 -3.22 26.74 -12.89
C GLY A 50 -2.11 25.88 -12.30
N THR A 51 -0.89 26.42 -12.34
CA THR A 51 0.26 25.69 -11.80
C THR A 51 0.38 25.86 -10.30
N ALA A 52 0.67 24.76 -9.60
CA ALA A 52 0.81 24.70 -8.14
C ALA A 52 1.93 25.59 -7.55
N THR A 53 2.81 26.15 -8.38
CA THR A 53 3.90 27.04 -7.97
C THR A 53 3.69 28.50 -8.36
N SER A 54 2.53 28.86 -8.96
CA SER A 54 2.18 30.25 -9.21
C SER A 54 1.60 30.89 -7.94
N LEU A 55 2.18 32.02 -7.52
CA LEU A 55 1.68 32.78 -6.36
C LEU A 55 0.27 33.30 -6.59
N GLU A 56 -0.05 33.77 -7.80
CA GLU A 56 -1.38 34.26 -8.17
C GLU A 56 -2.43 33.15 -8.07
N VAL A 57 -2.09 31.94 -8.54
CA VAL A 57 -2.98 30.77 -8.47
C VAL A 57 -3.20 30.32 -7.02
N LEU A 58 -2.15 30.33 -6.20
CA LEU A 58 -2.25 29.97 -4.79
C LEU A 58 -3.08 31.01 -4.01
N GLU A 59 -2.92 32.30 -4.32
CA GLU A 59 -3.73 33.37 -3.73
C GLU A 59 -5.21 33.22 -4.12
N GLU A 60 -5.49 33.04 -5.43
CA GLU A 60 -6.85 32.77 -5.92
C GLU A 60 -7.45 31.54 -5.26
N ALA A 61 -6.65 30.48 -5.04
CA ALA A 61 -7.10 29.27 -4.37
C ALA A 61 -7.34 29.44 -2.86
N GLY A 62 -7.04 30.60 -2.28
CA GLY A 62 -7.26 30.91 -0.87
C GLY A 62 -6.17 30.38 0.05
N ALA A 63 -4.91 30.30 -0.40
CA ALA A 63 -3.80 29.79 0.39
C ALA A 63 -3.59 30.57 1.70
N GLU A 64 -3.92 31.88 1.75
CA GLU A 64 -3.80 32.72 2.95
C GLU A 64 -4.68 32.25 4.12
N ASP A 65 -5.83 31.66 3.79
CA ASP A 65 -6.83 31.18 4.75
C ASP A 65 -6.77 29.67 4.98
N ALA A 66 -5.85 28.96 4.31
CA ALA A 66 -5.79 27.51 4.36
C ALA A 66 -5.20 27.01 5.69
N ASP A 67 -5.90 26.09 6.36
CA ASP A 67 -5.39 25.39 7.54
C ASP A 67 -4.33 24.35 7.17
N MET A 68 -4.47 23.75 5.99
CA MET A 68 -3.58 22.70 5.49
C MET A 68 -3.43 22.79 3.97
N MET A 69 -2.22 22.51 3.48
CA MET A 69 -1.95 22.29 2.06
C MET A 69 -1.41 20.89 1.83
N VAL A 70 -1.93 20.22 0.79
CA VAL A 70 -1.51 18.88 0.38
C VAL A 70 -1.07 18.91 -1.08
N ALA A 71 0.22 18.89 -1.32
CA ALA A 71 0.81 18.89 -2.66
C ALA A 71 1.01 17.44 -3.16
N VAL A 72 0.18 17.01 -4.12
CA VAL A 72 0.12 15.65 -4.66
C VAL A 72 0.18 15.59 -6.18
N THR A 73 0.83 16.57 -6.80
CA THR A 73 1.05 16.57 -8.24
C THR A 73 1.91 15.38 -8.69
N ALA A 74 2.09 15.22 -10.00
CA ALA A 74 2.91 14.16 -10.56
C ALA A 74 4.43 14.40 -10.41
N ASN A 75 4.83 15.60 -10.00
CA ASN A 75 6.23 16.04 -9.94
C ASN A 75 6.64 16.35 -8.49
N ASP A 76 7.66 15.65 -8.00
CA ASP A 76 8.15 15.79 -6.62
C ASP A 76 8.67 17.19 -6.33
N GLU A 77 9.42 17.80 -7.27
CA GLU A 77 10.01 19.11 -7.12
C GLU A 77 8.94 20.20 -7.02
N ILE A 78 7.88 20.10 -7.82
CA ILE A 78 6.73 21.02 -7.74
C ILE A 78 6.06 20.91 -6.36
N ASN A 79 5.89 19.71 -5.85
CA ASN A 79 5.27 19.49 -4.52
C ASN A 79 6.12 20.11 -3.41
N LEU A 80 7.43 19.96 -3.45
CA LEU A 80 8.35 20.54 -2.47
C LEU A 80 8.39 22.07 -2.56
N VAL A 81 8.49 22.63 -3.77
CA VAL A 81 8.50 24.08 -3.99
C VAL A 81 7.17 24.71 -3.55
N ALA A 82 6.04 24.07 -3.85
CA ALA A 82 4.74 24.55 -3.43
C ALA A 82 4.62 24.62 -1.90
N CYS A 83 5.15 23.63 -1.16
CA CYS A 83 5.22 23.69 0.30
C CYS A 83 6.04 24.88 0.80
N LYS A 84 7.19 25.16 0.16
CA LYS A 84 8.01 26.31 0.52
C LYS A 84 7.29 27.64 0.29
N LEU A 85 6.59 27.76 -0.84
CA LEU A 85 5.80 28.97 -1.15
C LEU A 85 4.64 29.15 -0.16
N ALA A 86 3.94 28.07 0.16
CA ALA A 86 2.86 28.09 1.14
C ALA A 86 3.33 28.53 2.53
N PHE A 87 4.51 28.10 2.95
CA PHE A 87 5.13 28.53 4.20
C PHE A 87 5.54 30.01 4.16
N GLN A 88 6.35 30.39 3.16
CA GLN A 88 6.98 31.70 3.15
C GLN A 88 6.05 32.86 2.79
N LYS A 89 5.04 32.63 1.96
CA LYS A 89 4.17 33.68 1.43
C LYS A 89 2.79 33.71 2.07
N PHE A 90 2.27 32.54 2.44
CA PHE A 90 0.89 32.40 2.90
C PHE A 90 0.78 31.91 4.35
N ASN A 91 1.92 31.56 4.99
CA ASN A 91 1.96 31.07 6.38
C ASN A 91 1.02 29.88 6.64
N VAL A 92 0.80 29.01 5.64
CA VAL A 92 -0.04 27.81 5.80
C VAL A 92 0.53 26.94 6.94
N PRO A 93 -0.27 26.62 7.99
CA PRO A 93 0.26 25.97 9.19
C PRO A 93 0.75 24.53 8.97
N GLN A 94 0.07 23.76 8.10
CA GLN A 94 0.40 22.36 7.81
C GLN A 94 0.60 22.15 6.32
N ARG A 95 1.74 21.57 5.97
CA ARG A 95 2.16 21.36 4.59
C ARG A 95 2.59 19.92 4.40
N ILE A 96 1.84 19.20 3.55
CA ILE A 96 2.07 17.80 3.23
C ILE A 96 2.50 17.71 1.77
N ALA A 97 3.62 17.05 1.50
CA ALA A 97 4.09 16.80 0.14
C ALA A 97 4.10 15.31 -0.16
N ARG A 98 3.64 14.95 -1.37
CA ARG A 98 3.85 13.62 -1.93
C ARG A 98 5.20 13.56 -2.63
N THR A 99 5.90 12.44 -2.47
CA THR A 99 7.07 12.09 -3.27
C THR A 99 6.97 10.68 -3.82
N ARG A 100 7.44 10.50 -5.04
CA ARG A 100 7.68 9.17 -5.65
C ARG A 100 9.09 8.68 -5.35
N SER A 101 10.05 9.60 -5.23
CA SER A 101 11.43 9.28 -4.88
C SER A 101 11.60 9.17 -3.38
N THR A 102 12.18 8.05 -2.92
CA THR A 102 12.51 7.85 -1.49
C THR A 102 13.79 8.57 -1.08
N GLN A 103 14.56 9.13 -2.03
CA GLN A 103 15.80 9.85 -1.71
C GLN A 103 15.57 11.02 -0.75
N TRP A 104 14.42 11.71 -0.86
CA TRP A 104 14.07 12.84 0.01
C TRP A 104 13.92 12.47 1.48
N LEU A 105 13.54 11.20 1.77
CA LEU A 105 13.42 10.69 3.14
C LEU A 105 14.79 10.55 3.84
N ASN A 106 15.87 10.49 3.07
CA ASN A 106 17.23 10.37 3.59
C ASN A 106 17.85 11.72 3.97
N PHE A 107 17.19 12.83 3.66
CA PHE A 107 17.67 14.18 3.89
C PHE A 107 16.63 15.01 4.66
N PRO A 108 16.36 14.70 5.95
CA PRO A 108 15.35 15.39 6.74
C PRO A 108 15.61 16.89 6.87
N ASP A 109 16.87 17.33 6.83
CA ASP A 109 17.23 18.74 6.91
C ASP A 109 16.67 19.55 5.72
N LEU A 110 16.59 18.94 4.52
CA LEU A 110 15.99 19.59 3.36
C LEU A 110 14.46 19.77 3.50
N LEU A 111 13.82 18.99 4.37
CA LEU A 111 12.39 19.08 4.62
C LEU A 111 12.04 20.09 5.72
N SER A 112 13.02 20.56 6.49
CA SER A 112 12.84 21.54 7.54
C SER A 112 12.29 22.88 7.02
N GLU A 113 11.92 23.78 7.92
CA GLU A 113 11.47 25.14 7.57
C GLU A 113 12.53 25.94 6.82
N GLU A 114 13.80 25.73 7.11
CA GLU A 114 14.92 26.35 6.38
C GLU A 114 15.02 25.80 4.96
N GLY A 115 14.74 24.52 4.75
CA GLY A 115 14.69 23.86 3.45
C GLY A 115 13.34 24.07 2.74
N PHE A 116 12.64 22.99 2.41
CA PHE A 116 11.36 23.02 1.68
C PHE A 116 10.14 23.24 2.56
N ALA A 117 10.27 23.31 3.88
CA ALA A 117 9.21 23.53 4.84
C ALA A 117 8.06 22.51 4.73
N VAL A 118 8.39 21.23 4.63
CA VAL A 118 7.44 20.10 4.54
C VAL A 118 7.26 19.49 5.92
N ASP A 119 6.06 19.58 6.50
CA ASP A 119 5.77 18.98 7.80
C ASP A 119 5.63 17.46 7.70
N LYS A 120 5.06 16.97 6.61
CA LYS A 120 4.89 15.53 6.35
C LYS A 120 5.18 15.19 4.90
N LEU A 121 6.14 14.30 4.68
CA LEU A 121 6.40 13.71 3.36
C LEU A 121 5.68 12.37 3.25
N ILE A 122 4.91 12.19 2.19
CA ILE A 122 4.15 10.96 1.91
C ILE A 122 4.68 10.30 0.64
N SER A 123 5.00 9.02 0.72
CA SER A 123 5.32 8.20 -0.45
C SER A 123 4.36 7.02 -0.51
N PRO A 124 3.25 7.14 -1.26
CA PRO A 124 2.28 6.03 -1.42
C PRO A 124 2.95 4.76 -1.94
N GLU A 125 3.88 4.89 -2.88
CA GLU A 125 4.61 3.77 -3.46
C GLU A 125 5.47 3.03 -2.42
N ALA A 126 6.10 3.76 -1.50
CA ALA A 126 6.86 3.16 -0.40
C ALA A 126 5.94 2.45 0.60
N SER A 127 4.79 3.05 0.91
CA SER A 127 3.80 2.46 1.82
C SER A 127 3.24 1.15 1.25
N VAL A 128 2.87 1.15 -0.04
CA VAL A 128 2.39 -0.06 -0.74
C VAL A 128 3.49 -1.12 -0.81
N THR A 129 4.73 -0.73 -1.11
CA THR A 129 5.88 -1.66 -1.12
C THR A 129 6.08 -2.31 0.25
N ALA A 130 6.02 -1.52 1.33
CA ALA A 130 6.16 -2.04 2.68
C ALA A 130 5.03 -3.02 3.05
N LEU A 131 3.79 -2.70 2.68
CA LEU A 131 2.64 -3.58 2.88
C LEU A 131 2.80 -4.91 2.13
N ILE A 132 3.12 -4.86 0.82
CA ILE A 132 3.32 -6.05 0.00
C ILE A 132 4.46 -6.91 0.56
N ARG A 133 5.59 -6.29 0.95
CA ARG A 133 6.70 -7.02 1.58
C ARG A 133 6.25 -7.78 2.83
N ARG A 134 5.49 -7.13 3.72
CA ARG A 134 4.96 -7.78 4.94
C ARG A 134 4.04 -8.96 4.60
N LEU A 135 3.14 -8.79 3.65
CA LEU A 135 2.25 -9.86 3.19
C LEU A 135 3.00 -11.02 2.53
N ILE A 136 4.10 -10.76 1.82
CA ILE A 136 4.98 -11.81 1.27
C ILE A 136 5.70 -12.55 2.40
N GLN A 137 6.17 -11.83 3.44
CA GLN A 137 6.85 -12.40 4.60
C GLN A 137 5.90 -13.15 5.55
N THR A 138 4.63 -12.76 5.57
CA THR A 138 3.59 -13.35 6.42
C THR A 138 2.38 -13.76 5.56
N PRO A 139 2.56 -14.73 4.67
CA PRO A 139 1.57 -15.07 3.63
C PRO A 139 0.31 -15.72 4.19
N GLU A 140 0.29 -16.04 5.47
CA GLU A 140 -0.86 -16.55 6.20
C GLU A 140 -1.80 -15.43 6.68
N ALA A 141 -1.32 -14.19 6.73
CA ALA A 141 -2.13 -13.06 7.18
C ALA A 141 -2.86 -12.39 6.02
N LEU A 142 -4.12 -12.00 6.26
CA LEU A 142 -4.88 -11.12 5.36
C LEU A 142 -4.39 -9.68 5.46
N GLN A 143 -4.01 -9.27 6.68
CA GLN A 143 -3.54 -7.93 6.97
C GLN A 143 -2.43 -7.98 8.03
N VAL A 144 -1.43 -7.13 7.86
CA VAL A 144 -0.32 -6.95 8.81
C VAL A 144 -0.12 -5.46 9.02
N THR A 145 -0.34 -4.98 10.25
CA THR A 145 -0.17 -3.57 10.63
C THR A 145 0.78 -3.47 11.80
N GLU A 146 1.86 -2.72 11.63
CA GLU A 146 2.86 -2.49 12.68
C GLU A 146 2.55 -1.22 13.47
N PHE A 147 2.71 -1.29 14.79
CA PHE A 147 2.60 -0.19 15.74
C PHE A 147 3.90 0.01 16.51
N ALA A 148 4.06 1.17 17.15
CA ALA A 148 5.21 1.50 17.98
C ALA A 148 6.56 1.21 17.27
N ASN A 149 6.72 1.71 16.03
CA ASN A 149 7.93 1.50 15.22
C ASN A 149 8.28 0.02 14.98
N GLY A 150 7.27 -0.84 14.83
CA GLY A 150 7.46 -2.25 14.54
C GLY A 150 7.66 -3.15 15.77
N ILE A 151 7.47 -2.64 16.99
CA ILE A 151 7.55 -3.45 18.23
C ILE A 151 6.32 -4.34 18.37
N VAL A 152 5.14 -3.82 18.00
CA VAL A 152 3.86 -4.51 18.10
C VAL A 152 3.23 -4.65 16.71
N THR A 153 2.71 -5.83 16.41
CA THR A 153 2.04 -6.13 15.15
C THR A 153 0.60 -6.56 15.40
N MET A 154 -0.33 -6.00 14.65
CA MET A 154 -1.69 -6.49 14.53
C MET A 154 -1.80 -7.32 13.25
N LEU A 155 -2.32 -8.52 13.38
CA LEU A 155 -2.58 -9.47 12.28
C LEU A 155 -4.07 -9.69 12.12
N ALA A 156 -4.54 -9.76 10.88
CA ALA A 156 -5.82 -10.36 10.55
C ALA A 156 -5.55 -11.72 9.88
N VAL A 157 -6.08 -12.80 10.42
CA VAL A 157 -5.81 -14.17 9.97
C VAL A 157 -7.12 -14.95 9.88
N ILE A 158 -7.33 -15.68 8.77
CA ILE A 158 -8.43 -16.64 8.71
C ILE A 158 -8.03 -17.90 9.48
N ALA A 159 -8.88 -18.30 10.42
CA ALA A 159 -8.72 -19.55 11.17
C ALA A 159 -8.96 -20.76 10.26
N HIS A 160 -7.95 -21.62 10.15
CA HIS A 160 -8.00 -22.81 9.32
C HIS A 160 -7.86 -24.09 10.17
N ARG A 161 -8.34 -25.21 9.63
CA ARG A 161 -8.10 -26.52 10.23
C ARG A 161 -6.61 -26.75 10.45
N GLY A 162 -6.24 -27.21 11.64
CA GLY A 162 -4.84 -27.45 12.02
C GLY A 162 -4.21 -26.33 12.85
N GLY A 163 -4.90 -25.19 13.06
CA GLY A 163 -4.55 -24.25 14.11
C GLY A 163 -4.91 -24.81 15.50
N LEU A 164 -4.01 -24.65 16.48
CA LEU A 164 -4.15 -25.26 17.80
C LEU A 164 -5.37 -24.70 18.59
N LEU A 165 -5.65 -23.41 18.41
CA LEU A 165 -6.78 -22.72 19.05
C LEU A 165 -8.11 -22.91 18.28
N VAL A 166 -8.08 -23.47 17.07
CA VAL A 166 -9.29 -23.63 16.26
C VAL A 166 -10.17 -24.75 16.84
N SER A 167 -11.43 -24.44 17.08
CA SER A 167 -12.43 -25.24 17.83
C SER A 167 -12.24 -25.23 19.36
N HIS A 168 -11.37 -24.36 19.87
CA HIS A 168 -11.11 -24.18 21.30
C HIS A 168 -11.46 -22.74 21.74
N PRO A 169 -11.72 -22.51 23.04
CA PRO A 169 -12.01 -21.18 23.55
C PRO A 169 -10.75 -20.32 23.58
N ILE A 170 -10.92 -19.00 23.47
CA ILE A 170 -9.83 -18.02 23.49
C ILE A 170 -9.00 -18.12 24.79
N SER A 171 -9.60 -18.56 25.91
CA SER A 171 -8.89 -18.78 27.18
C SER A 171 -7.69 -19.70 27.04
N ASP A 172 -7.75 -20.70 26.17
CA ASP A 172 -6.70 -21.71 26.00
C ASP A 172 -5.43 -21.13 25.38
N LEU A 173 -5.52 -19.94 24.76
CA LEU A 173 -4.37 -19.24 24.20
C LEU A 173 -3.27 -18.98 25.23
N LYS A 174 -3.65 -18.70 26.49
CA LYS A 174 -2.69 -18.49 27.57
C LYS A 174 -1.96 -19.77 27.99
N ASP A 175 -2.64 -20.91 27.88
CA ASP A 175 -2.04 -22.19 28.18
C ASP A 175 -1.11 -22.66 27.07
N HIS A 176 -1.45 -22.36 25.80
CA HIS A 176 -0.62 -22.68 24.65
C HIS A 176 0.61 -21.74 24.55
N LEU A 177 0.45 -20.47 24.88
CA LEU A 177 1.47 -19.43 24.74
C LEU A 177 1.68 -18.66 26.05
N PRO A 178 2.15 -19.32 27.14
CA PRO A 178 2.22 -18.72 28.48
C PRO A 178 3.21 -17.54 28.59
N THR A 179 4.21 -17.47 27.70
CA THR A 179 5.26 -16.43 27.70
C THR A 179 5.07 -15.38 26.61
N VAL A 180 4.01 -15.48 25.81
CA VAL A 180 3.77 -14.56 24.69
C VAL A 180 2.67 -13.59 25.06
N ASP A 181 3.01 -12.30 25.09
CA ASP A 181 2.02 -11.24 25.20
C ASP A 181 1.29 -11.07 23.87
N CYS A 182 0.08 -11.61 23.79
CA CYS A 182 -0.82 -11.46 22.65
C CYS A 182 -2.25 -11.32 23.10
N ARG A 183 -3.05 -10.65 22.27
CA ARG A 183 -4.48 -10.43 22.53
C ARG A 183 -5.30 -10.54 21.26
N ILE A 184 -6.35 -11.37 21.27
CA ILE A 184 -7.38 -11.34 20.27
C ILE A 184 -8.24 -10.10 20.51
N VAL A 185 -8.27 -9.21 19.51
CA VAL A 185 -8.91 -7.89 19.58
C VAL A 185 -10.34 -7.96 19.03
N SER A 186 -10.54 -8.73 17.97
CA SER A 186 -11.83 -8.92 17.31
C SER A 186 -11.86 -10.26 16.59
N VAL A 187 -13.06 -10.80 16.42
CA VAL A 187 -13.33 -11.98 15.59
C VAL A 187 -14.47 -11.62 14.65
N TYR A 188 -14.31 -11.86 13.36
CA TYR A 188 -15.39 -11.74 12.40
C TYR A 188 -15.80 -13.12 11.94
N ARG A 189 -17.05 -13.44 12.12
CA ARG A 189 -17.66 -14.70 11.70
C ARG A 189 -18.73 -14.41 10.66
N ARG A 190 -18.52 -14.88 9.43
CA ARG A 190 -19.43 -14.63 8.30
C ARG A 190 -19.77 -13.15 8.11
N GLY A 191 -18.75 -12.28 8.24
CA GLY A 191 -18.88 -10.84 8.10
C GLY A 191 -19.50 -10.10 9.31
N VAL A 192 -19.82 -10.80 10.41
CA VAL A 192 -20.35 -10.19 11.64
C VAL A 192 -19.25 -10.11 12.69
N ALA A 193 -19.04 -8.92 13.23
CA ALA A 193 -18.08 -8.71 14.32
C ALA A 193 -18.60 -9.34 15.62
N LEU A 194 -17.77 -10.16 16.26
CA LEU A 194 -17.99 -10.74 17.58
C LEU A 194 -17.05 -10.09 18.56
N PHE A 195 -17.56 -9.72 19.74
CA PHE A 195 -16.71 -9.28 20.82
C PHE A 195 -16.02 -10.50 21.44
N PRO A 196 -14.67 -10.58 21.48
CA PRO A 196 -13.97 -11.76 21.96
C PRO A 196 -14.03 -11.84 23.49
N GLU A 197 -14.68 -12.88 23.99
CA GLU A 197 -14.68 -13.26 25.40
C GLU A 197 -13.80 -14.50 25.63
N ALA A 198 -13.39 -14.75 26.88
CA ALA A 198 -12.55 -15.90 27.22
C ALA A 198 -13.16 -17.25 26.79
N ALA A 199 -14.49 -17.37 26.86
CA ALA A 199 -15.25 -18.54 26.47
C ALA A 199 -15.61 -18.60 24.97
N THR A 200 -15.27 -17.58 24.17
CA THR A 200 -15.54 -17.58 22.73
C THR A 200 -14.68 -18.62 22.03
N ASN A 201 -15.29 -19.58 21.37
CA ASN A 201 -14.57 -20.57 20.55
C ASN A 201 -14.22 -19.95 19.19
N ILE A 202 -13.01 -20.20 18.74
CA ILE A 202 -12.57 -19.86 17.38
C ILE A 202 -13.03 -20.97 16.43
N GLU A 203 -13.79 -20.62 15.39
CA GLU A 203 -14.28 -21.57 14.38
C GLU A 203 -13.46 -21.46 13.08
N VAL A 204 -13.46 -22.56 12.31
CA VAL A 204 -12.86 -22.55 10.96
C VAL A 204 -13.58 -21.50 10.10
N GLY A 205 -12.80 -20.62 9.46
CA GLY A 205 -13.30 -19.53 8.64
C GLY A 205 -13.51 -18.21 9.38
N ASP A 206 -13.31 -18.17 10.70
CA ASP A 206 -13.28 -16.91 11.44
C ASP A 206 -12.09 -16.05 10.98
N GLU A 207 -12.32 -14.76 10.78
CA GLU A 207 -11.27 -13.79 10.61
C GLU A 207 -10.92 -13.23 11.99
N VAL A 208 -9.71 -13.55 12.46
CA VAL A 208 -9.27 -13.26 13.83
C VAL A 208 -8.24 -12.14 13.79
N PHE A 209 -8.51 -11.05 14.50
CA PHE A 209 -7.59 -9.94 14.68
C PHE A 209 -6.81 -10.13 15.97
N VAL A 210 -5.50 -10.25 15.86
CA VAL A 210 -4.60 -10.48 17.00
C VAL A 210 -3.55 -9.39 17.09
N LEU A 211 -3.37 -8.84 18.27
CA LEU A 211 -2.27 -7.95 18.62
C LEU A 211 -1.18 -8.74 19.34
N VAL A 212 0.07 -8.63 18.89
CA VAL A 212 1.20 -9.42 19.41
C VAL A 212 2.52 -8.67 19.27
N ALA A 213 3.50 -8.95 20.11
CA ALA A 213 4.87 -8.53 19.91
C ALA A 213 5.39 -9.09 18.57
N THR A 214 6.03 -8.27 17.75
CA THR A 214 6.40 -8.61 16.37
C THR A 214 7.27 -9.87 16.28
N GLU A 215 8.14 -10.08 17.24
CA GLU A 215 9.00 -11.28 17.35
C GLU A 215 8.21 -12.59 17.52
N ASN A 216 7.00 -12.51 18.06
CA ASN A 216 6.15 -13.67 18.39
C ASN A 216 5.06 -13.95 17.35
N VAL A 217 5.02 -13.20 16.25
CA VAL A 217 4.02 -13.36 15.18
C VAL A 217 3.88 -14.81 14.69
N SER A 218 5.02 -15.49 14.43
CA SER A 218 5.01 -16.87 13.96
C SER A 218 4.45 -17.87 14.96
N GLN A 219 4.54 -17.58 16.26
CA GLN A 219 3.98 -18.44 17.30
C GLN A 219 2.45 -18.33 17.32
N VAL A 220 1.93 -17.09 17.27
CA VAL A 220 0.48 -16.83 17.25
C VAL A 220 -0.17 -17.35 15.97
N LEU A 221 0.50 -17.28 14.83
CA LEU A 221 -0.02 -17.82 13.58
C LEU A 221 -0.30 -19.33 13.66
N ARG A 222 0.51 -20.10 14.38
CA ARG A 222 0.30 -21.55 14.58
C ARG A 222 -0.96 -21.87 15.38
N GLU A 223 -1.40 -20.97 16.24
CA GLU A 223 -2.64 -21.13 17.00
C GLU A 223 -3.88 -21.07 16.09
N LEU A 224 -3.81 -20.27 15.01
CA LEU A 224 -4.96 -20.02 14.13
C LEU A 224 -4.94 -20.87 12.86
N ARG A 225 -3.75 -21.34 12.44
CA ARG A 225 -3.62 -22.18 11.24
C ARG A 225 -2.29 -22.93 11.20
N GLN A 226 -2.27 -23.99 10.41
CA GLN A 226 -1.00 -24.67 10.12
C GLN A 226 -0.11 -23.73 9.29
N ILE A 227 1.12 -23.52 9.74
CA ILE A 227 2.11 -22.73 8.99
C ILE A 227 2.57 -23.56 7.80
N GLU A 228 2.42 -22.97 6.63
CA GLU A 228 2.94 -23.53 5.39
C GLU A 228 4.44 -23.20 5.23
N SER A 229 5.07 -23.80 4.21
CA SER A 229 6.48 -23.51 3.90
C SER A 229 6.67 -22.02 3.59
N PRO A 230 7.78 -21.41 4.04
CA PRO A 230 8.07 -20.01 3.80
C PRO A 230 8.15 -19.70 2.30
N VAL A 231 7.79 -18.47 1.93
CA VAL A 231 7.94 -17.96 0.57
C VAL A 231 9.42 -17.74 0.28
N ARG A 232 9.92 -18.31 -0.81
CA ARG A 232 11.29 -18.14 -1.29
C ARG A 232 11.34 -17.68 -2.74
N ARG A 233 10.48 -18.24 -3.60
CA ARG A 233 10.43 -17.92 -5.02
C ARG A 233 9.24 -17.02 -5.28
N VAL A 234 9.52 -15.78 -5.67
CA VAL A 234 8.50 -14.76 -5.94
C VAL A 234 8.57 -14.35 -7.40
N MET A 235 7.44 -14.36 -8.09
CA MET A 235 7.32 -13.82 -9.44
C MET A 235 6.47 -12.56 -9.41
N ILE A 236 6.99 -11.46 -9.96
CA ILE A 236 6.38 -10.14 -9.94
C ILE A 236 6.02 -9.74 -11.35
N ALA A 237 4.76 -9.49 -11.63
CA ALA A 237 4.29 -8.93 -12.89
C ALA A 237 4.20 -7.39 -12.77
N GLY A 238 5.00 -6.68 -13.56
CA GLY A 238 5.07 -5.23 -13.61
C GLY A 238 6.37 -4.64 -13.05
N GLY A 239 7.18 -4.09 -13.94
CA GLY A 239 8.44 -3.39 -13.65
C GLY A 239 8.26 -1.89 -13.39
N GLY A 240 7.10 -1.48 -12.86
CA GLY A 240 6.87 -0.11 -12.39
C GLY A 240 7.58 0.18 -11.06
N ASN A 241 7.37 1.40 -10.53
CA ASN A 241 8.02 1.84 -9.29
C ASN A 241 7.78 0.90 -8.10
N VAL A 242 6.57 0.37 -7.95
CA VAL A 242 6.23 -0.55 -6.85
C VAL A 242 6.89 -1.91 -7.08
N GLY A 243 6.79 -2.50 -8.28
CA GLY A 243 7.34 -3.82 -8.57
C GLY A 243 8.85 -3.91 -8.39
N VAL A 244 9.59 -2.90 -8.89
CA VAL A 244 11.05 -2.81 -8.72
C VAL A 244 11.44 -2.70 -7.24
N ARG A 245 10.73 -1.86 -6.48
CA ARG A 245 10.98 -1.69 -5.03
C ARG A 245 10.66 -2.95 -4.23
N VAL A 246 9.57 -3.65 -4.58
CA VAL A 246 9.23 -4.95 -3.96
C VAL A 246 10.33 -5.95 -4.25
N ALA A 247 10.75 -6.09 -5.52
CA ALA A 247 11.84 -6.99 -5.89
C ALA A 247 13.12 -6.71 -5.10
N GLN A 248 13.52 -5.43 -5.00
CA GLN A 248 14.67 -5.02 -4.22
C GLN A 248 14.50 -5.32 -2.72
N ALA A 249 13.31 -5.03 -2.15
CA ALA A 249 13.07 -5.19 -0.71
C ALA A 249 13.02 -6.65 -0.23
N ILE A 250 12.78 -7.62 -1.12
CA ILE A 250 12.73 -9.05 -0.78
C ILE A 250 13.98 -9.82 -1.21
N SER A 251 14.86 -9.23 -2.01
CA SER A 251 16.00 -9.91 -2.65
C SER A 251 17.03 -10.49 -1.69
N ASP A 252 17.13 -9.96 -0.47
CA ASP A 252 18.09 -10.45 0.54
C ASP A 252 17.67 -11.82 1.13
N THR A 253 16.39 -12.16 1.06
CA THR A 253 15.83 -13.38 1.69
C THR A 253 15.11 -14.30 0.70
N MET A 254 14.80 -13.81 -0.50
CA MET A 254 14.01 -14.50 -1.51
C MET A 254 14.65 -14.34 -2.89
N THR A 255 14.18 -15.14 -3.85
CA THR A 255 14.63 -15.06 -5.24
C THR A 255 13.52 -14.49 -6.11
N PRO A 256 13.52 -13.17 -6.37
CA PRO A 256 12.50 -12.54 -7.20
C PRO A 256 12.80 -12.70 -8.69
N LYS A 257 11.74 -13.01 -9.47
CA LYS A 257 11.66 -12.85 -10.92
C LYS A 257 10.71 -11.70 -11.23
N LEU A 258 11.08 -10.78 -12.12
CA LEU A 258 10.28 -9.63 -12.48
C LEU A 258 10.00 -9.63 -13.98
N ILE A 259 8.72 -9.63 -14.37
CA ILE A 259 8.25 -9.61 -15.76
C ILE A 259 7.75 -8.21 -16.10
N ASP A 260 8.20 -7.64 -17.22
CA ASP A 260 7.64 -6.41 -17.79
C ASP A 260 7.60 -6.46 -19.32
N HIS A 261 6.55 -5.88 -19.89
CA HIS A 261 6.33 -5.87 -21.34
C HIS A 261 7.16 -4.81 -22.10
N ASN A 262 7.87 -3.93 -21.40
CA ASN A 262 8.69 -2.88 -22.00
C ASN A 262 10.17 -3.27 -21.95
N LYS A 263 10.74 -3.62 -23.10
CA LYS A 263 12.14 -4.07 -23.23
C LYS A 263 13.16 -3.07 -22.69
N VAL A 264 13.01 -1.78 -23.02
CA VAL A 264 13.93 -0.72 -22.55
C VAL A 264 13.86 -0.57 -21.02
N ARG A 265 12.67 -0.75 -20.46
CA ARG A 265 12.49 -0.74 -19.01
C ARG A 265 13.16 -1.95 -18.37
N CYS A 266 13.00 -3.14 -18.94
CA CYS A 266 13.67 -4.36 -18.45
C CYS A 266 15.18 -4.19 -18.38
N GLU A 267 15.80 -3.63 -19.42
CA GLU A 267 17.25 -3.36 -19.46
C GLU A 267 17.69 -2.42 -18.33
N LYS A 268 16.92 -1.32 -18.09
CA LYS A 268 17.20 -0.38 -16.99
C LYS A 268 17.03 -1.04 -15.62
N ILE A 269 15.99 -1.84 -15.44
CA ILE A 269 15.72 -2.53 -14.18
C ILE A 269 16.79 -3.58 -13.89
N ALA A 270 17.21 -4.35 -14.89
CA ALA A 270 18.26 -5.34 -14.74
C ALA A 270 19.57 -4.70 -14.27
N ASN A 271 19.96 -3.56 -14.87
CA ASN A 271 21.13 -2.79 -14.44
C ASN A 271 20.96 -2.22 -13.01
N PHE A 272 19.76 -1.76 -12.65
CA PHE A 272 19.50 -1.19 -11.33
C PHE A 272 19.49 -2.24 -10.21
N LEU A 273 18.91 -3.41 -10.47
CA LEU A 273 18.81 -4.49 -9.49
C LEU A 273 20.09 -5.34 -9.37
N GLU A 274 21.05 -5.21 -10.27
CA GLU A 274 22.38 -5.85 -10.19
C GLU A 274 22.28 -7.32 -9.77
N ASN A 275 21.82 -8.25 -10.32
CA ASN A 275 21.70 -9.68 -9.90
C ASN A 275 20.77 -9.96 -8.68
N LYS A 276 20.11 -8.94 -8.12
CA LYS A 276 19.15 -9.12 -7.01
C LYS A 276 17.81 -9.71 -7.47
N ALA A 277 17.51 -9.63 -8.76
CA ALA A 277 16.32 -10.22 -9.36
C ALA A 277 16.59 -10.63 -10.81
N LEU A 278 15.93 -11.69 -11.26
CA LEU A 278 15.90 -12.03 -12.68
C LEU A 278 14.83 -11.17 -13.37
N VAL A 279 15.22 -10.38 -14.38
CA VAL A 279 14.30 -9.52 -15.14
C VAL A 279 13.99 -10.18 -16.48
N ILE A 280 12.70 -10.34 -16.76
CA ILE A 280 12.17 -11.06 -17.92
C ILE A 280 11.36 -10.06 -18.77
N TYR A 281 11.67 -9.99 -20.06
CA TYR A 281 10.86 -9.23 -21.00
C TYR A 281 9.71 -10.10 -21.52
N GLY A 282 8.47 -9.66 -21.32
CA GLY A 282 7.30 -10.35 -21.82
C GLY A 282 6.00 -9.88 -21.18
N ASP A 283 4.90 -10.49 -21.59
CA ASP A 283 3.57 -10.22 -21.06
C ASP A 283 3.24 -11.26 -19.97
N ALA A 284 2.91 -10.79 -18.78
CA ALA A 284 2.53 -11.66 -17.67
C ALA A 284 1.15 -12.33 -17.82
N THR A 285 0.40 -11.99 -18.87
CA THR A 285 -0.84 -12.68 -19.26
C THR A 285 -0.60 -13.77 -20.32
N ASP A 286 0.65 -13.95 -20.76
CA ASP A 286 1.02 -15.01 -21.71
C ASP A 286 1.29 -16.33 -20.96
N GLU A 287 0.45 -17.33 -21.22
CA GLU A 287 0.54 -18.67 -20.63
C GLU A 287 1.83 -19.39 -20.98
N ALA A 288 2.33 -19.22 -22.22
CA ALA A 288 3.56 -19.86 -22.67
C ALA A 288 4.76 -19.32 -21.91
N LEU A 289 4.85 -17.99 -21.75
CA LEU A 289 5.89 -17.32 -20.97
C LEU A 289 5.88 -17.77 -19.52
N LEU A 290 4.71 -17.76 -18.85
CA LEU A 290 4.62 -18.16 -17.45
C LEU A 290 5.03 -19.63 -17.24
N THR A 291 4.69 -20.50 -18.20
CA THR A 291 5.06 -21.91 -18.14
C THR A 291 6.56 -22.11 -18.35
N GLU A 292 7.17 -21.42 -19.33
CA GLU A 292 8.61 -21.43 -19.59
C GLU A 292 9.40 -20.95 -18.36
N GLU A 293 8.89 -19.94 -17.68
CA GLU A 293 9.48 -19.38 -16.47
C GLU A 293 9.17 -20.16 -15.19
N ASN A 294 8.57 -21.35 -15.33
CA ASN A 294 8.26 -22.27 -14.24
C ASN A 294 7.37 -21.65 -13.14
N VAL A 295 6.27 -21.05 -13.54
CA VAL A 295 5.30 -20.44 -12.60
C VAL A 295 4.73 -21.46 -11.59
N ALA A 296 4.65 -22.75 -11.95
CA ALA A 296 4.20 -23.82 -11.06
C ALA A 296 5.09 -24.03 -9.83
N ASP A 297 6.36 -23.65 -9.93
CA ASP A 297 7.32 -23.73 -8.83
C ASP A 297 7.37 -22.47 -7.97
N VAL A 298 6.58 -21.45 -8.28
CA VAL A 298 6.57 -20.17 -7.60
C VAL A 298 5.75 -20.25 -6.32
N ASP A 299 6.33 -19.81 -5.19
CA ASP A 299 5.64 -19.79 -3.91
C ASP A 299 4.60 -18.65 -3.86
N MET A 300 4.90 -17.51 -4.51
CA MET A 300 3.97 -16.38 -4.61
C MET A 300 4.14 -15.61 -5.94
N PHE A 301 3.03 -15.43 -6.64
CA PHE A 301 2.94 -14.54 -7.80
C PHE A 301 2.29 -13.21 -7.38
N VAL A 302 2.89 -12.07 -7.75
CA VAL A 302 2.43 -10.73 -7.33
C VAL A 302 2.25 -9.85 -8.57
N ALA A 303 1.01 -9.46 -8.87
CA ALA A 303 0.67 -8.61 -10.01
C ALA A 303 0.62 -7.14 -9.59
N LEU A 304 1.53 -6.30 -10.11
CA LEU A 304 1.79 -4.91 -9.71
C LEU A 304 1.86 -3.95 -10.91
N THR A 305 1.14 -4.24 -11.99
CA THR A 305 1.06 -3.32 -13.13
C THR A 305 0.14 -2.13 -12.82
N ASN A 306 0.07 -1.17 -13.74
CA ASN A 306 -0.87 -0.04 -13.62
C ASN A 306 -2.30 -0.37 -14.09
N ASP A 307 -2.53 -1.57 -14.56
CA ASP A 307 -3.78 -2.05 -15.14
C ASP A 307 -4.40 -3.13 -14.25
N ASP A 308 -5.55 -2.81 -13.65
CA ASP A 308 -6.22 -3.68 -12.70
C ASP A 308 -6.70 -4.98 -13.35
N GLU A 309 -7.20 -4.90 -14.60
CA GLU A 309 -7.67 -6.05 -15.37
C GLU A 309 -6.53 -7.04 -15.65
N ASN A 310 -5.38 -6.52 -16.11
CA ASN A 310 -4.18 -7.33 -16.34
C ASN A 310 -3.64 -7.92 -15.03
N ASN A 311 -3.71 -7.19 -13.92
CA ASN A 311 -3.30 -7.68 -12.62
C ASN A 311 -4.17 -8.87 -12.16
N ILE A 312 -5.48 -8.75 -12.30
CA ILE A 312 -6.43 -9.83 -11.96
C ILE A 312 -6.19 -11.03 -12.88
N MET A 313 -6.15 -10.81 -14.20
CA MET A 313 -6.03 -11.89 -15.18
C MET A 313 -4.71 -12.64 -15.04
N SER A 314 -3.58 -11.94 -14.90
CA SER A 314 -2.26 -12.59 -14.72
C SER A 314 -2.18 -13.37 -13.40
N ALA A 315 -2.76 -12.84 -12.31
CA ALA A 315 -2.81 -13.54 -11.03
C ALA A 315 -3.66 -14.83 -11.10
N LEU A 316 -4.86 -14.77 -11.73
CA LEU A 316 -5.71 -15.94 -11.94
C LEU A 316 -5.05 -16.99 -12.85
N LEU A 317 -4.37 -16.53 -13.92
CA LEU A 317 -3.63 -17.40 -14.81
C LEU A 317 -2.47 -18.09 -14.09
N ALA A 318 -1.66 -17.36 -13.34
CA ALA A 318 -0.57 -17.91 -12.54
C ALA A 318 -1.10 -18.94 -11.52
N LYS A 319 -2.24 -18.67 -10.87
CA LYS A 319 -2.89 -19.61 -9.96
C LYS A 319 -3.33 -20.88 -10.65
N ARG A 320 -3.94 -20.78 -11.82
CA ARG A 320 -4.33 -21.93 -12.65
C ARG A 320 -3.15 -22.77 -13.09
N LEU A 321 -2.02 -22.13 -13.41
CA LEU A 321 -0.78 -22.79 -13.84
C LEU A 321 0.02 -23.38 -12.67
N GLY A 322 -0.43 -23.24 -11.42
CA GLY A 322 0.16 -23.92 -10.27
C GLY A 322 0.91 -23.02 -9.28
N ALA A 323 0.95 -21.71 -9.47
CA ALA A 323 1.51 -20.83 -8.45
C ALA A 323 0.78 -21.06 -7.12
N ARG A 324 1.55 -21.24 -6.05
CA ARG A 324 1.00 -21.66 -4.74
C ARG A 324 0.07 -20.59 -4.17
N ARG A 325 0.48 -19.32 -4.24
CA ARG A 325 -0.30 -18.14 -3.82
C ARG A 325 -0.22 -17.06 -4.88
N VAL A 326 -1.24 -16.23 -4.93
CA VAL A 326 -1.27 -15.07 -5.82
C VAL A 326 -1.71 -13.84 -5.05
N MET A 327 -1.19 -12.69 -5.45
CA MET A 327 -1.55 -11.36 -4.93
C MET A 327 -1.72 -10.41 -6.12
N SER A 328 -2.74 -9.57 -6.07
CA SER A 328 -3.03 -8.58 -7.11
C SER A 328 -3.20 -7.20 -6.49
N LEU A 329 -2.54 -6.20 -7.05
CA LEU A 329 -2.77 -4.79 -6.72
C LEU A 329 -3.97 -4.30 -7.52
N ILE A 330 -5.00 -3.84 -6.83
CA ILE A 330 -6.22 -3.29 -7.42
C ILE A 330 -6.37 -1.84 -6.97
N ASN A 331 -6.49 -0.91 -7.91
CA ASN A 331 -6.65 0.51 -7.63
C ASN A 331 -8.13 0.93 -7.58
N ARG A 332 -9.02 0.24 -8.30
CA ARG A 332 -10.45 0.54 -8.36
C ARG A 332 -11.21 -0.27 -7.31
N LYS A 333 -11.82 0.43 -6.35
CA LYS A 333 -12.60 -0.20 -5.27
C LYS A 333 -13.66 -1.19 -5.79
N ALA A 334 -14.34 -0.84 -6.90
CA ALA A 334 -15.36 -1.69 -7.50
C ALA A 334 -14.84 -3.07 -7.94
N TYR A 335 -13.56 -3.20 -8.29
CA TYR A 335 -12.97 -4.49 -8.66
C TYR A 335 -12.56 -5.32 -7.44
N ALA A 336 -12.20 -4.66 -6.33
CA ALA A 336 -11.86 -5.35 -5.10
C ALA A 336 -13.06 -6.09 -4.47
N GLU A 337 -14.30 -5.66 -4.79
CA GLU A 337 -15.53 -6.30 -4.34
C GLU A 337 -15.93 -7.52 -5.21
N LEU A 338 -15.30 -7.70 -6.37
CA LEU A 338 -15.59 -8.79 -7.34
C LEU A 338 -14.62 -9.98 -7.22
N VAL A 339 -13.48 -9.80 -6.58
CA VAL A 339 -12.37 -10.78 -6.46
C VAL A 339 -12.29 -11.32 -5.05
#